data_c2220cec46c5a9ca5da2930cd7291359
#
_entry.id   c2220cec46c5a9ca5da2930cd7291359
#
_cell.length_a   1.000
_cell.length_b   1.000
_cell.length_c   1.000
_cell.angle_alpha   90.00
_cell.angle_beta   90.00
_cell.angle_gamma   90.00
#
_symmetry.space_group_name_H-M   'P 1'
#
loop_
_entity.id
_entity.type
_entity.pdbx_description
1 polymer ?
#
loop_
_entity_poly.entity_id
_entity_poly.type
_entity_poly.pdbx_seq_one_letter_code
_entity_poly.pdbx_strand_id
1 'polypeptide(L)'
;MNSQTHQDTNNQRFESNYKVDQQQIETWVETFNREGCLFLEEVLTEEHCAQLKADLDWSLQNFTTRSDDPPGKLNSRGRETDIQLCHQMFEHSSANLNLFDLEPIVSFAEALVATNCHVIHNNSFISPPGGGIIGWHQDDTPHLIVTDGKPPKNIRLPVLFFTANYYLTDVTEVKNGGTETIPGSHLFASGPPGQIEGTKWEDKIRHNLGKAGSVSMFNNQVWHRGGPNQSDRPRYVAQVTYGRRVIGHKYYPFMNYNMPEHVYKDANPRLKRLVGFLDHGAYG
;
A
#
# COMPACT_ATOMS: atom_id res chain seq x y z
N MET A 1 -20.51 -23.63 13.00
CA MET A 1 -19.75 -22.63 13.74
C MET A 1 -20.24 -21.29 13.25
N ASN A 2 -20.85 -20.48 14.12
CA ASN A 2 -21.46 -19.22 13.75
C ASN A 2 -20.37 -18.23 13.30
N SER A 3 -20.35 -17.93 12.01
CA SER A 3 -19.65 -16.76 11.50
C SER A 3 -20.42 -15.54 12.00
N GLN A 4 -20.06 -15.01 13.15
CA GLN A 4 -20.36 -13.62 13.47
C GLN A 4 -19.50 -12.78 12.52
N THR A 5 -20.04 -12.52 11.35
CA THR A 5 -19.62 -11.36 10.57
C THR A 5 -19.81 -10.16 11.51
N HIS A 6 -18.76 -9.40 11.72
CA HIS A 6 -18.89 -8.03 12.18
C HIS A 6 -19.74 -7.37 11.09
N GLN A 7 -21.06 -7.38 11.31
CA GLN A 7 -21.94 -6.70 10.38
C GLN A 7 -21.57 -5.23 10.50
N ASP A 8 -20.92 -4.74 9.46
CA ASP A 8 -20.89 -3.34 9.15
C ASP A 8 -22.29 -2.79 9.34
N THR A 9 -22.50 -2.11 10.44
CA THR A 9 -23.75 -1.40 10.69
C THR A 9 -23.87 -0.18 9.77
N ASN A 10 -22.87 0.04 8.90
CA ASN A 10 -22.83 1.18 7.99
C ASN A 10 -22.30 0.76 6.61
N ASN A 11 -23.16 0.80 5.62
CA ASN A 11 -22.81 1.05 4.21
C ASN A 11 -22.24 2.49 4.04
N GLN A 12 -21.53 2.98 5.04
CA GLN A 12 -20.98 4.33 5.04
C GLN A 12 -19.82 4.38 4.06
N ARG A 13 -20.00 5.21 3.04
CA ARG A 13 -18.91 5.56 2.14
C ARG A 13 -18.16 6.75 2.71
N PHE A 14 -16.87 6.60 2.91
CA PHE A 14 -15.99 7.67 3.36
C PHE A 14 -15.54 8.49 2.15
N GLU A 15 -15.52 9.79 2.32
CA GLU A 15 -14.94 10.72 1.34
C GLU A 15 -13.55 11.14 1.80
N SER A 16 -12.72 11.59 0.86
CA SER A 16 -11.42 12.14 1.19
C SER A 16 -11.51 13.64 1.49
N ASN A 17 -10.47 14.18 2.12
CA ASN A 17 -10.31 15.63 2.31
C ASN A 17 -9.91 16.35 1.01
N TYR A 18 -9.60 15.61 -0.06
CA TYR A 18 -9.17 16.15 -1.33
C TYR A 18 -10.33 16.22 -2.34
N LYS A 19 -10.31 17.27 -3.14
CA LYS A 19 -11.10 17.34 -4.37
C LYS A 19 -10.23 16.89 -5.53
N VAL A 20 -10.85 16.20 -6.49
CA VAL A 20 -10.16 15.79 -7.72
C VAL A 20 -9.89 17.01 -8.57
N ASP A 21 -8.61 17.23 -8.91
CA ASP A 21 -8.14 18.23 -9.87
C ASP A 21 -7.26 17.52 -10.90
N GLN A 22 -7.69 17.55 -12.15
CA GLN A 22 -7.00 16.86 -13.25
C GLN A 22 -5.56 17.38 -13.43
N GLN A 23 -5.33 18.67 -13.34
CA GLN A 23 -3.99 19.25 -13.47
C GLN A 23 -3.08 18.82 -12.32
N GLN A 24 -3.63 18.70 -11.13
CA GLN A 24 -2.91 18.22 -9.97
C GLN A 24 -2.53 16.74 -10.13
N ILE A 25 -3.46 15.90 -10.65
CA ILE A 25 -3.18 14.50 -10.96
C ILE A 25 -2.03 14.38 -11.96
N GLU A 26 -2.03 15.15 -13.03
CA GLU A 26 -0.95 15.18 -14.03
C GLU A 26 0.40 15.54 -13.40
N THR A 27 0.43 16.56 -12.55
CA THR A 27 1.63 16.97 -11.79
C THR A 27 2.15 15.85 -10.88
N TRP A 28 1.26 15.14 -10.19
CA TRP A 28 1.63 14.01 -9.36
C TRP A 28 2.17 12.84 -10.16
N VAL A 29 1.58 12.55 -11.32
CA VAL A 29 2.05 11.51 -12.25
C VAL A 29 3.46 11.82 -12.74
N GLU A 30 3.74 13.07 -13.12
CA GLU A 30 5.09 13.48 -13.54
C GLU A 30 6.10 13.36 -12.41
N THR A 31 5.74 13.83 -11.21
CA THR A 31 6.59 13.70 -10.02
C THR A 31 6.87 12.24 -9.69
N PHE A 32 5.84 11.41 -9.69
CA PHE A 32 6.00 9.99 -9.41
C PHE A 32 6.85 9.25 -10.45
N ASN A 33 6.70 9.58 -11.73
CA ASN A 33 7.55 8.99 -12.78
C ASN A 33 9.02 9.40 -12.64
N ARG A 34 9.30 10.60 -12.13
CA ARG A 34 10.68 11.09 -11.91
C ARG A 34 11.28 10.52 -10.64
N GLU A 35 10.52 10.50 -9.56
CA GLU A 35 11.02 10.19 -8.22
C GLU A 35 10.69 8.76 -7.77
N GLY A 36 9.69 8.14 -8.37
CA GLY A 36 9.20 6.81 -7.99
C GLY A 36 8.37 6.81 -6.70
N CYS A 37 8.14 7.96 -6.09
CA CYS A 37 7.35 8.08 -4.87
C CYS A 37 6.64 9.44 -4.80
N LEU A 38 5.55 9.47 -4.03
CA LEU A 38 4.74 10.65 -3.77
C LEU A 38 4.18 10.57 -2.35
N PHE A 39 4.10 11.69 -1.67
CA PHE A 39 3.49 11.80 -0.36
C PHE A 39 2.40 12.86 -0.38
N LEU A 40 1.21 12.52 0.12
CA LEU A 40 0.08 13.45 0.26
C LEU A 40 -0.35 13.48 1.71
N GLU A 41 -0.52 14.68 2.25
CA GLU A 41 -0.93 14.86 3.64
C GLU A 41 -2.45 14.76 3.79
N GLU A 42 -2.91 14.16 4.89
CA GLU A 42 -4.29 14.19 5.37
C GLU A 42 -5.37 13.87 4.29
N VAL A 43 -5.13 12.84 3.47
CA VAL A 43 -6.10 12.39 2.44
C VAL A 43 -7.34 11.80 3.09
N LEU A 44 -7.18 10.98 4.14
CA LEU A 44 -8.30 10.40 4.88
C LEU A 44 -8.81 11.37 5.92
N THR A 45 -10.12 11.31 6.18
CA THR A 45 -10.72 11.98 7.34
C THR A 45 -10.34 11.27 8.64
N GLU A 46 -10.45 11.97 9.76
CA GLU A 46 -10.24 11.38 11.10
C GLU A 46 -11.18 10.20 11.34
N GLU A 47 -12.45 10.32 10.91
CA GLU A 47 -13.45 9.27 11.04
C GLU A 47 -13.05 8.02 10.26
N HIS A 48 -12.57 8.17 9.00
CA HIS A 48 -12.10 7.04 8.20
C HIS A 48 -10.90 6.37 8.86
N CYS A 49 -9.93 7.12 9.35
CA CYS A 49 -8.78 6.59 10.10
C CYS A 49 -9.21 5.82 11.35
N ALA A 50 -10.17 6.35 12.11
CA ALA A 50 -10.68 5.70 13.31
C ALA A 50 -11.35 4.37 13.00
N GLN A 51 -12.18 4.32 11.93
CA GLN A 51 -12.84 3.09 11.50
C GLN A 51 -11.85 2.04 11.03
N LEU A 52 -10.88 2.41 10.17
CA LEU A 52 -9.83 1.50 9.68
C LEU A 52 -9.01 0.89 10.83
N LYS A 53 -8.71 1.67 11.87
CA LYS A 53 -8.01 1.16 13.06
C LYS A 53 -8.89 0.19 13.85
N ALA A 54 -10.15 0.53 14.10
CA ALA A 54 -11.08 -0.32 14.83
C ALA A 54 -11.28 -1.67 14.10
N ASP A 55 -11.42 -1.63 12.78
CA ASP A 55 -11.57 -2.84 11.97
C ASP A 55 -10.32 -3.72 12.00
N LEU A 56 -9.12 -3.12 11.99
CA LEU A 56 -7.87 -3.86 12.12
C LEU A 56 -7.74 -4.50 13.51
N ASP A 57 -8.02 -3.76 14.57
CA ASP A 57 -7.96 -4.27 15.94
C ASP A 57 -8.95 -5.44 16.14
N TRP A 58 -10.17 -5.30 15.61
CA TRP A 58 -11.15 -6.35 15.63
C TRP A 58 -10.71 -7.58 14.83
N SER A 59 -10.16 -7.38 13.64
CA SER A 59 -9.70 -8.47 12.77
C SER A 59 -8.55 -9.25 13.38
N LEU A 60 -7.60 -8.58 14.02
CA LEU A 60 -6.48 -9.23 14.73
C LEU A 60 -6.94 -10.05 15.94
N GLN A 61 -8.06 -9.68 16.56
CA GLN A 61 -8.63 -10.43 17.69
C GLN A 61 -9.49 -11.63 17.26
N ASN A 62 -10.18 -11.54 16.12
CA ASN A 62 -11.21 -12.47 15.70
C ASN A 62 -10.80 -13.40 14.55
N PHE A 63 -9.89 -12.95 13.69
CA PHE A 63 -9.31 -13.80 12.67
C PHE A 63 -7.86 -14.08 13.03
N THR A 64 -7.57 -15.31 13.39
CA THR A 64 -6.22 -15.79 13.14
C THR A 64 -6.03 -15.69 11.64
N THR A 65 -4.95 -15.05 11.21
CA THR A 65 -4.50 -15.10 9.82
C THR A 65 -4.85 -16.44 9.22
N ARG A 66 -5.31 -16.48 7.98
CA ARG A 66 -5.85 -17.69 7.32
C ARG A 66 -5.09 -18.95 7.74
N SER A 67 -5.81 -20.04 7.88
CA SER A 67 -5.41 -21.28 8.57
C SER A 67 -4.01 -21.81 8.25
N ASP A 68 -3.44 -21.40 7.14
CA ASP A 68 -2.13 -21.85 6.68
C ASP A 68 -1.04 -20.78 6.82
N ASP A 69 -1.40 -19.60 7.35
CA ASP A 69 -0.48 -18.47 7.55
C ASP A 69 -0.54 -18.05 9.02
N PRO A 70 0.35 -18.58 9.87
CA PRO A 70 0.33 -18.24 11.28
C PRO A 70 0.49 -16.73 11.50
N PRO A 71 -0.16 -16.15 12.53
CA PRO A 71 0.00 -14.76 12.91
C PRO A 71 1.48 -14.38 12.98
N GLY A 72 1.87 -13.28 12.32
CA GLY A 72 3.26 -12.84 12.32
C GLY A 72 4.21 -13.61 11.39
N LYS A 73 3.70 -14.41 10.45
CA LYS A 73 4.55 -15.19 9.54
C LYS A 73 5.46 -14.35 8.63
N LEU A 74 5.11 -13.09 8.35
CA LEU A 74 6.03 -12.15 7.69
C LEU A 74 7.27 -11.85 8.53
N ASN A 75 7.21 -12.10 9.83
CA ASN A 75 8.30 -12.03 10.78
C ASN A 75 8.31 -13.30 11.62
N SER A 76 8.61 -14.43 11.02
CA SER A 76 8.57 -15.79 11.57
C SER A 76 9.38 -16.03 12.86
N ARG A 77 9.70 -15.01 13.62
CA ARG A 77 10.56 -15.07 14.81
C ARG A 77 9.82 -14.93 16.14
N GLY A 78 8.51 -14.63 16.12
CA GLY A 78 7.67 -14.54 17.32
C GLY A 78 8.12 -13.51 18.35
N ARG A 79 8.70 -12.38 17.88
CA ARG A 79 9.14 -11.28 18.75
C ARG A 79 8.00 -10.34 19.05
N GLU A 80 7.99 -9.71 20.21
CA GLU A 80 7.05 -8.63 20.54
C GLU A 80 7.15 -7.43 19.59
N THR A 81 8.30 -7.27 18.92
CA THR A 81 8.54 -6.23 17.91
C THR A 81 8.09 -6.59 16.50
N ASP A 82 7.58 -7.82 16.29
CA ASP A 82 7.11 -8.23 14.98
C ASP A 82 5.83 -7.48 14.60
N ILE A 83 5.70 -7.13 13.33
CA ILE A 83 4.47 -6.50 12.85
C ILE A 83 3.30 -7.47 12.94
N GLN A 84 2.13 -6.94 13.27
CA GLN A 84 0.87 -7.66 13.24
C GLN A 84 0.15 -7.30 11.96
N LEU A 85 -0.12 -8.26 11.10
CA LEU A 85 -0.64 -8.05 9.76
C LEU A 85 -1.94 -8.81 9.53
N CYS A 86 -2.93 -8.14 8.96
CA CYS A 86 -4.14 -8.74 8.38
C CYS A 86 -4.15 -8.55 6.88
N HIS A 87 -4.20 -9.65 6.13
CA HIS A 87 -4.38 -9.65 4.69
C HIS A 87 -5.85 -9.49 4.31
N GLN A 88 -6.07 -8.94 3.10
CA GLN A 88 -7.40 -8.91 2.48
C GLN A 88 -8.45 -8.25 3.37
N MET A 89 -8.07 -7.16 4.03
CA MET A 89 -8.95 -6.44 4.95
C MET A 89 -10.27 -6.02 4.31
N PHE A 90 -10.30 -5.82 2.98
CA PHE A 90 -11.52 -5.48 2.23
C PHE A 90 -12.63 -6.55 2.32
N GLU A 91 -12.29 -7.79 2.69
CA GLU A 91 -13.29 -8.84 2.91
C GLU A 91 -14.04 -8.67 4.24
N HIS A 92 -13.46 -7.92 5.17
CA HIS A 92 -13.94 -7.80 6.55
C HIS A 92 -14.24 -6.37 6.97
N SER A 93 -13.89 -5.40 6.13
CA SER A 93 -14.00 -3.97 6.41
C SER A 93 -14.44 -3.20 5.18
N SER A 94 -15.63 -2.63 5.21
CA SER A 94 -16.10 -1.74 4.15
C SER A 94 -15.27 -0.46 4.07
N ALA A 95 -14.70 0.00 5.18
CA ALA A 95 -13.77 1.11 5.21
C ALA A 95 -12.48 0.81 4.42
N ASN A 96 -11.94 -0.42 4.51
CA ASN A 96 -10.83 -0.86 3.68
C ASN A 96 -11.21 -1.01 2.20
N LEU A 97 -12.39 -1.57 1.91
CA LEU A 97 -12.91 -1.67 0.54
C LEU A 97 -13.08 -0.28 -0.08
N ASN A 98 -13.50 0.71 0.69
CA ASN A 98 -13.66 2.08 0.24
C ASN A 98 -12.33 2.75 -0.17
N LEU A 99 -11.19 2.31 0.36
CA LEU A 99 -9.87 2.81 -0.08
C LEU A 99 -9.59 2.51 -1.56
N PHE A 100 -10.25 1.49 -2.14
CA PHE A 100 -9.96 1.06 -3.52
C PHE A 100 -10.38 2.11 -4.54
N ASP A 101 -11.54 2.75 -4.35
CA ASP A 101 -12.04 3.78 -5.25
C ASP A 101 -12.09 5.18 -4.61
N LEU A 102 -11.27 5.39 -3.58
CA LEU A 102 -11.15 6.67 -2.89
C LEU A 102 -10.41 7.70 -3.75
N GLU A 103 -11.06 8.83 -3.99
CA GLU A 103 -10.41 9.98 -4.63
C GLU A 103 -9.45 10.70 -3.66
N PRO A 104 -8.36 11.30 -4.15
CA PRO A 104 -7.89 11.35 -5.55
C PRO A 104 -6.99 10.15 -5.93
N ILE A 105 -6.80 9.18 -5.03
CA ILE A 105 -5.82 8.11 -5.21
C ILE A 105 -6.19 7.20 -6.36
N VAL A 106 -7.48 6.88 -6.53
CA VAL A 106 -7.93 6.04 -7.63
C VAL A 106 -7.76 6.74 -8.99
N SER A 107 -8.06 8.05 -9.10
CA SER A 107 -7.81 8.82 -10.33
C SER A 107 -6.32 8.92 -10.63
N PHE A 108 -5.48 9.09 -9.62
CA PHE A 108 -4.02 9.01 -9.76
C PHE A 108 -3.57 7.61 -10.25
N ALA A 109 -4.13 6.54 -9.70
CA ALA A 109 -3.80 5.18 -10.13
C ALA A 109 -4.18 4.93 -11.59
N GLU A 110 -5.36 5.37 -12.01
CA GLU A 110 -5.83 5.27 -13.40
C GLU A 110 -4.93 6.05 -14.37
N ALA A 111 -4.49 7.25 -14.00
CA ALA A 111 -3.60 8.07 -14.82
C ALA A 111 -2.16 7.54 -14.87
N LEU A 112 -1.66 7.00 -13.76
CA LEU A 112 -0.27 6.53 -13.63
C LEU A 112 -0.07 5.13 -14.21
N VAL A 113 -0.95 4.21 -13.87
CA VAL A 113 -0.80 2.78 -14.19
C VAL A 113 -1.50 2.45 -15.50
N ALA A 114 -2.80 2.56 -15.53
CA ALA A 114 -3.69 2.42 -16.70
C ALA A 114 -5.14 2.67 -16.28
N THR A 115 -5.98 3.14 -17.20
CA THR A 115 -7.42 3.36 -16.96
C THR A 115 -8.16 2.08 -16.56
N ASN A 116 -7.62 0.92 -16.90
CA ASN A 116 -8.12 -0.41 -16.54
C ASN A 116 -7.30 -1.08 -15.42
N CYS A 117 -6.58 -0.31 -14.60
CA CYS A 117 -5.88 -0.86 -13.44
C CYS A 117 -6.86 -1.51 -12.46
N HIS A 118 -6.33 -2.42 -11.64
CA HIS A 118 -7.08 -3.09 -10.59
C HIS A 118 -6.27 -3.13 -9.28
N VAL A 119 -6.91 -3.45 -8.18
CA VAL A 119 -6.23 -3.67 -6.90
C VAL A 119 -5.71 -5.10 -6.86
N ILE A 120 -4.42 -5.23 -6.65
CA ILE A 120 -3.73 -6.52 -6.60
C ILE A 120 -3.43 -6.99 -5.19
N HIS A 121 -3.44 -6.06 -4.22
CA HIS A 121 -3.15 -6.37 -2.83
C HIS A 121 -3.79 -5.33 -1.90
N ASN A 122 -4.30 -5.81 -0.77
CA ASN A 122 -4.76 -5.00 0.35
C ASN A 122 -4.42 -5.71 1.65
N ASN A 123 -3.84 -4.98 2.55
CA ASN A 123 -3.65 -5.41 3.93
C ASN A 123 -3.71 -4.23 4.90
N SER A 124 -3.73 -4.51 6.18
CA SER A 124 -3.48 -3.53 7.22
C SER A 124 -2.58 -4.13 8.28
N PHE A 125 -1.75 -3.32 8.89
CA PHE A 125 -0.79 -3.79 9.85
C PHE A 125 -0.48 -2.80 10.97
N ILE A 126 -0.02 -3.35 12.09
CA ILE A 126 0.49 -2.60 13.24
C ILE A 126 1.99 -2.85 13.36
N SER A 127 2.76 -1.77 13.48
CA SER A 127 4.15 -1.82 13.89
C SER A 127 4.25 -1.41 15.36
N PRO A 128 4.50 -2.35 16.27
CA PRO A 128 4.64 -2.03 17.71
C PRO A 128 5.90 -1.20 17.99
N PRO A 129 6.05 -0.62 19.19
CA PRO A 129 7.30 -0.04 19.63
C PRO A 129 8.49 -0.99 19.40
N GLY A 130 9.57 -0.50 18.78
CA GLY A 130 10.73 -1.31 18.37
C GLY A 130 10.53 -2.12 17.07
N GLY A 131 9.32 -2.13 16.50
CA GLY A 131 8.97 -2.90 15.31
C GLY A 131 9.09 -2.10 14.00
N GLY A 132 8.91 -2.82 12.89
CA GLY A 132 8.88 -2.24 11.54
C GLY A 132 9.48 -3.18 10.49
N ILE A 133 9.25 -2.88 9.22
CA ILE A 133 9.89 -3.54 8.08
C ILE A 133 11.18 -2.76 7.78
N ILE A 134 12.18 -2.92 8.65
CA ILE A 134 13.36 -2.05 8.73
C ILE A 134 14.43 -2.33 7.67
N GLY A 135 14.36 -3.45 6.97
CA GLY A 135 15.31 -3.77 5.89
C GLY A 135 14.99 -2.99 4.63
N TRP A 136 16.01 -2.30 4.07
CA TRP A 136 15.87 -1.69 2.75
C TRP A 136 15.64 -2.75 1.68
N HIS A 137 14.61 -2.55 0.85
CA HIS A 137 14.23 -3.47 -0.22
C HIS A 137 13.54 -2.75 -1.38
N GLN A 138 13.32 -3.48 -2.43
CA GLN A 138 12.32 -3.23 -3.47
C GLN A 138 11.40 -4.46 -3.54
N ASP A 139 10.17 -4.28 -3.97
CA ASP A 139 9.15 -5.35 -3.89
C ASP A 139 9.33 -6.48 -4.91
N ASP A 140 10.21 -6.33 -5.87
CA ASP A 140 10.49 -7.32 -6.91
C ASP A 140 11.92 -7.17 -7.40
N THR A 141 12.38 -8.10 -8.23
CA THR A 141 13.65 -7.95 -8.93
C THR A 141 13.66 -6.71 -9.83
N PRO A 142 14.84 -6.12 -10.14
CA PRO A 142 14.88 -4.95 -11.01
C PRO A 142 14.21 -5.18 -12.36
N HIS A 143 13.25 -4.33 -12.72
CA HIS A 143 12.59 -4.37 -14.03
C HIS A 143 13.47 -3.77 -15.14
N LEU A 144 14.38 -2.87 -14.79
CA LEU A 144 15.38 -2.32 -15.70
C LEU A 144 16.62 -3.21 -15.66
N ILE A 145 16.95 -3.82 -16.80
CA ILE A 145 18.15 -4.63 -16.97
C ILE A 145 19.14 -3.82 -17.80
N VAL A 146 20.32 -3.61 -17.26
CA VAL A 146 21.42 -2.89 -17.90
C VAL A 146 22.59 -3.85 -18.13
N THR A 147 22.94 -4.05 -19.38
CA THR A 147 23.96 -5.04 -19.78
C THR A 147 25.37 -4.46 -19.89
N ASP A 148 25.49 -3.15 -20.06
CA ASP A 148 26.76 -2.42 -20.21
C ASP A 148 27.22 -1.69 -18.94
N GLY A 149 26.51 -1.92 -17.83
CA GLY A 149 26.83 -1.34 -16.53
C GLY A 149 26.46 0.15 -16.37
N LYS A 150 25.82 0.76 -17.37
CA LYS A 150 25.39 2.17 -17.32
C LYS A 150 23.90 2.28 -17.55
N PRO A 151 23.11 2.71 -16.53
CA PRO A 151 21.70 2.98 -16.73
C PRO A 151 21.49 3.98 -17.89
N PRO A 152 20.54 3.70 -18.79
CA PRO A 152 20.24 4.61 -19.90
C PRO A 152 19.75 5.96 -19.35
N LYS A 153 20.13 7.03 -20.04
CA LYS A 153 19.63 8.38 -19.74
C LYS A 153 18.26 8.58 -20.40
N ASN A 154 17.43 9.40 -19.79
CA ASN A 154 16.13 9.79 -20.32
C ASN A 154 15.18 8.61 -20.60
N ILE A 155 15.17 7.65 -19.71
CA ILE A 155 14.24 6.53 -19.76
C ILE A 155 13.05 6.80 -18.84
N ARG A 156 11.86 6.39 -19.28
CA ARG A 156 10.67 6.27 -18.48
C ARG A 156 10.20 4.83 -18.52
N LEU A 157 10.18 4.19 -17.38
CA LEU A 157 9.65 2.83 -17.25
C LEU A 157 8.14 2.88 -17.00
N PRO A 158 7.38 1.94 -17.57
CA PRO A 158 5.98 1.81 -17.22
C PRO A 158 5.87 1.39 -15.74
N VAL A 159 4.98 2.03 -15.00
CA VAL A 159 4.63 1.59 -13.65
C VAL A 159 3.75 0.36 -13.78
N LEU A 160 4.26 -0.80 -13.38
CA LEU A 160 3.50 -2.06 -13.40
C LEU A 160 2.53 -2.11 -12.22
N PHE A 161 2.99 -1.72 -11.04
CA PHE A 161 2.18 -1.53 -9.86
C PHE A 161 2.85 -0.55 -8.88
N PHE A 162 2.06 0.04 -8.03
CA PHE A 162 2.53 0.88 -6.93
C PHE A 162 1.70 0.63 -5.67
N THR A 163 2.28 0.93 -4.54
CA THR A 163 1.66 0.77 -3.23
C THR A 163 1.35 2.11 -2.60
N ALA A 164 0.17 2.23 -2.01
CA ALA A 164 -0.29 3.35 -1.20
C ALA A 164 -0.41 2.90 0.27
N ASN A 165 0.42 3.47 1.14
CA ASN A 165 0.41 3.26 2.60
C ASN A 165 -0.28 4.43 3.27
N TYR A 166 -1.48 4.22 3.78
CA TYR A 166 -2.26 5.20 4.53
C TYR A 166 -1.87 5.14 6.01
N TYR A 167 -1.41 6.25 6.56
CA TYR A 167 -1.09 6.36 7.98
C TYR A 167 -2.37 6.54 8.79
N LEU A 168 -2.66 5.61 9.66
CA LEU A 168 -3.84 5.67 10.54
C LEU A 168 -3.50 6.26 11.92
N THR A 169 -2.23 6.56 12.14
CA THR A 169 -1.68 7.25 13.31
C THR A 169 -0.68 8.30 12.85
N ASP A 170 -0.43 9.31 13.67
CA ASP A 170 0.55 10.35 13.36
C ASP A 170 1.96 9.77 13.23
N VAL A 171 2.63 10.17 12.16
CA VAL A 171 4.04 9.89 11.86
C VAL A 171 4.74 11.22 11.60
N THR A 172 4.78 12.08 12.60
CA THR A 172 5.29 13.47 12.48
C THR A 172 6.77 13.60 12.77
N GLU A 173 7.39 12.53 13.29
CA GLU A 173 8.81 12.47 13.59
C GLU A 173 9.40 11.17 13.03
N VAL A 174 10.70 11.18 12.68
CA VAL A 174 11.41 10.00 12.16
C VAL A 174 11.29 8.80 13.11
N LYS A 175 11.36 9.03 14.42
CA LYS A 175 11.20 7.97 15.44
C LYS A 175 9.85 7.26 15.40
N ASN A 176 8.82 7.83 14.77
CA ASN A 176 7.53 7.17 14.62
C ASN A 176 7.54 6.07 13.53
N GLY A 177 8.64 5.93 12.80
CA GLY A 177 8.87 4.82 11.88
C GLY A 177 8.06 4.89 10.59
N GLY A 178 7.95 6.07 9.96
CA GLY A 178 7.25 6.26 8.68
C GLY A 178 7.87 5.47 7.52
N THR A 179 7.20 5.45 6.40
CA THR A 179 7.78 4.92 5.17
C THR A 179 8.95 5.78 4.73
N GLU A 180 10.10 5.16 4.51
CA GLU A 180 11.29 5.81 3.99
C GLU A 180 11.56 5.34 2.56
N THR A 181 12.01 6.25 1.70
CA THR A 181 12.24 6.00 0.28
C THR A 181 13.53 6.65 -0.19
N ILE A 182 14.18 6.10 -1.22
CA ILE A 182 15.27 6.74 -1.96
C ILE A 182 14.72 7.19 -3.32
N PRO A 183 14.34 8.48 -3.48
CA PRO A 183 13.78 8.97 -4.74
C PRO A 183 14.69 8.71 -5.94
N GLY A 184 14.09 8.28 -7.06
CA GLY A 184 14.80 7.97 -8.29
C GLY A 184 15.45 6.59 -8.34
N SER A 185 15.50 5.83 -7.22
CA SER A 185 16.16 4.53 -7.17
C SER A 185 15.52 3.45 -8.04
N HIS A 186 14.26 3.60 -8.43
CA HIS A 186 13.58 2.72 -9.39
C HIS A 186 14.25 2.69 -10.78
N LEU A 187 15.14 3.65 -11.06
CA LEU A 187 15.90 3.73 -12.30
C LEU A 187 17.36 3.25 -12.17
N PHE A 188 17.75 2.69 -11.01
CA PHE A 188 19.13 2.27 -10.79
C PHE A 188 19.48 0.89 -11.36
N ALA A 189 18.50 0.14 -11.82
CA ALA A 189 18.69 -1.21 -12.36
C ALA A 189 19.35 -2.19 -11.36
N SER A 190 19.22 -1.95 -10.08
CA SER A 190 19.80 -2.76 -9.00
C SER A 190 18.94 -2.66 -7.75
N GLY A 191 18.97 -3.71 -6.94
CA GLY A 191 18.43 -3.65 -5.59
C GLY A 191 19.24 -2.73 -4.66
N PRO A 192 18.69 -2.35 -3.50
CA PRO A 192 19.39 -1.54 -2.53
C PRO A 192 20.61 -2.30 -1.96
N PRO A 193 21.65 -1.58 -1.52
CA PRO A 193 22.65 -2.19 -0.64
C PRO A 193 21.98 -2.65 0.65
N GLY A 194 22.57 -3.64 1.31
CA GLY A 194 22.01 -4.19 2.56
C GLY A 194 21.83 -3.15 3.67
N GLN A 195 22.59 -2.06 3.61
CA GLN A 195 22.49 -0.91 4.50
C GLN A 195 22.68 0.37 3.68
N ILE A 196 21.87 1.38 3.93
CA ILE A 196 21.96 2.70 3.28
C ILE A 196 22.82 3.65 4.12
N GLU A 197 22.72 3.55 5.43
CA GLU A 197 23.47 4.36 6.38
C GLU A 197 24.98 4.14 6.17
N GLY A 198 25.74 5.23 6.15
CA GLY A 198 27.19 5.22 5.82
C GLY A 198 27.50 5.16 4.32
N THR A 199 26.50 5.12 3.45
CA THR A 199 26.70 5.16 1.99
C THR A 199 26.40 6.55 1.42
N LYS A 200 26.75 6.77 0.15
CA LYS A 200 26.38 7.98 -0.61
C LYS A 200 24.85 8.21 -0.76
N TRP A 201 24.04 7.28 -0.32
CA TRP A 201 22.59 7.33 -0.41
C TRP A 201 21.94 7.80 0.89
N GLU A 202 22.68 7.89 1.99
CA GLU A 202 22.14 8.30 3.30
C GLU A 202 21.44 9.65 3.24
N ASP A 203 22.10 10.66 2.64
CA ASP A 203 21.54 12.00 2.46
C ASP A 203 20.35 12.05 1.46
N LYS A 204 20.04 10.94 0.82
CA LYS A 204 18.91 10.81 -0.13
C LYS A 204 17.68 10.18 0.50
N ILE A 205 17.77 9.73 1.74
CA ILE A 205 16.63 9.17 2.44
C ILE A 205 15.55 10.24 2.57
N ARG A 206 14.39 9.95 1.99
CA ARG A 206 13.18 10.76 2.20
C ARG A 206 12.34 10.09 3.28
N HIS A 207 12.20 10.78 4.40
CA HIS A 207 11.27 10.40 5.46
C HIS A 207 9.90 10.97 5.14
N ASN A 208 8.93 10.10 4.87
CA ASN A 208 7.56 10.53 4.60
C ASN A 208 6.86 10.76 5.95
N LEU A 209 6.84 12.01 6.40
CA LEU A 209 6.30 12.41 7.71
C LEU A 209 4.98 13.15 7.51
N GLY A 210 3.96 12.81 8.30
CA GLY A 210 2.66 13.45 8.27
C GLY A 210 1.74 12.98 9.37
N LYS A 211 0.61 13.64 9.51
CA LYS A 211 -0.45 13.24 10.45
C LYS A 211 -1.19 12.00 9.95
N ALA A 212 -2.00 11.44 10.84
CA ALA A 212 -3.00 10.44 10.46
C ALA A 212 -3.83 10.92 9.27
N GLY A 213 -4.15 10.02 8.35
CA GLY A 213 -4.80 10.34 7.09
C GLY A 213 -3.84 10.59 5.93
N SER A 214 -2.55 10.82 6.19
CA SER A 214 -1.55 10.98 5.12
C SER A 214 -1.28 9.66 4.39
N VAL A 215 -0.90 9.75 3.11
CA VAL A 215 -0.60 8.58 2.28
C VAL A 215 0.80 8.68 1.67
N SER A 216 1.60 7.64 1.88
CA SER A 216 2.90 7.45 1.23
C SER A 216 2.74 6.47 0.08
N MET A 217 2.95 6.93 -1.15
CA MET A 217 2.86 6.13 -2.36
C MET A 217 4.24 5.90 -2.96
N PHE A 218 4.52 4.68 -3.39
CA PHE A 218 5.80 4.34 -4.00
C PHE A 218 5.66 3.26 -5.06
N ASN A 219 6.46 3.42 -6.11
CA ASN A 219 6.69 2.40 -7.11
C ASN A 219 7.37 1.20 -6.46
N ASN A 220 6.93 -0.01 -6.77
CA ASN A 220 7.52 -1.24 -6.23
C ASN A 220 9.03 -1.38 -6.49
N GLN A 221 9.57 -0.64 -7.47
CA GLN A 221 10.99 -0.62 -7.81
C GLN A 221 11.80 0.43 -7.04
N VAL A 222 11.16 1.35 -6.32
CA VAL A 222 11.85 2.31 -5.44
C VAL A 222 12.43 1.56 -4.24
N TRP A 223 13.66 1.86 -3.89
CA TRP A 223 14.24 1.38 -2.63
C TRP A 223 13.50 2.03 -1.47
N HIS A 224 12.92 1.21 -0.64
CA HIS A 224 12.11 1.67 0.48
C HIS A 224 12.21 0.75 1.68
N ARG A 225 11.72 1.24 2.82
CA ARG A 225 11.49 0.47 4.05
C ARG A 225 10.39 1.10 4.89
N GLY A 226 9.86 0.34 5.83
CA GLY A 226 9.19 0.92 7.00
C GLY A 226 10.27 1.30 8.01
N GLY A 227 10.40 2.58 8.34
CA GLY A 227 11.32 3.02 9.37
C GLY A 227 11.07 2.31 10.70
N PRO A 228 12.07 2.14 11.56
CA PRO A 228 11.89 1.55 12.88
C PRO A 228 10.97 2.44 13.74
N ASN A 229 9.95 1.84 14.34
CA ASN A 229 9.11 2.55 15.31
C ASN A 229 9.84 2.63 16.66
N GLN A 230 10.51 3.70 16.90
CA GLN A 230 11.25 3.99 18.15
C GLN A 230 10.41 4.83 19.15
N SER A 231 9.12 5.02 18.84
CA SER A 231 8.19 5.70 19.75
C SER A 231 7.61 4.70 20.77
N ASP A 232 6.88 5.22 21.73
CA ASP A 232 6.19 4.45 22.78
C ASP A 232 4.78 3.99 22.39
N ARG A 233 4.35 4.26 21.15
CA ARG A 233 3.01 3.93 20.65
C ARG A 233 3.07 3.11 19.37
N PRO A 234 2.09 2.22 19.13
CA PRO A 234 2.01 1.47 17.89
C PRO A 234 1.67 2.39 16.71
N ARG A 235 2.24 2.06 15.54
CA ARG A 235 1.91 2.69 14.26
C ARG A 235 0.97 1.78 13.48
N TYR A 236 -0.15 2.34 13.02
CA TYR A 236 -1.16 1.67 12.21
C TYR A 236 -1.07 2.13 10.76
N VAL A 237 -1.17 1.20 9.84
CA VAL A 237 -1.15 1.45 8.40
C VAL A 237 -2.18 0.58 7.70
N ALA A 238 -2.97 1.17 6.78
CA ALA A 238 -3.71 0.44 5.77
C ALA A 238 -2.97 0.55 4.43
N GLN A 239 -2.94 -0.54 3.66
CA GLN A 239 -2.18 -0.60 2.42
C GLN A 239 -3.07 -1.08 1.26
N VAL A 240 -2.97 -0.38 0.13
CA VAL A 240 -3.59 -0.77 -1.15
C VAL A 240 -2.53 -0.74 -2.23
N THR A 241 -2.46 -1.79 -3.04
CA THR A 241 -1.56 -1.85 -4.20
C THR A 241 -2.37 -1.91 -5.48
N TYR A 242 -2.17 -0.93 -6.36
CA TYR A 242 -2.79 -0.87 -7.69
C TYR A 242 -1.81 -1.40 -8.73
N GLY A 243 -2.30 -2.25 -9.61
CA GLY A 243 -1.50 -2.90 -10.64
C GLY A 243 -2.11 -2.80 -12.02
N ARG A 244 -1.27 -2.97 -13.04
CA ARG A 244 -1.72 -3.19 -14.41
C ARG A 244 -2.51 -4.47 -14.51
N ARG A 245 -3.44 -4.51 -15.44
CA ARG A 245 -4.29 -5.66 -15.72
C ARG A 245 -3.54 -6.99 -15.86
N VAL A 246 -2.32 -6.96 -16.41
CA VAL A 246 -1.50 -8.16 -16.61
C VAL A 246 -0.83 -8.68 -15.34
N ILE A 247 -0.91 -7.92 -14.24
CA ILE A 247 -0.36 -8.30 -12.94
C ILE A 247 -1.44 -9.05 -12.17
N GLY A 248 -1.13 -10.26 -11.75
CA GLY A 248 -2.04 -11.07 -10.93
C GLY A 248 -2.24 -10.48 -9.53
N HIS A 249 -3.42 -10.70 -8.95
CA HIS A 249 -3.66 -10.34 -7.56
C HIS A 249 -2.82 -11.19 -6.59
N LYS A 250 -2.54 -10.63 -5.43
CA LYS A 250 -1.80 -11.31 -4.35
C LYS A 250 -2.72 -11.82 -3.24
N TYR A 251 -3.99 -12.09 -3.55
CA TYR A 251 -4.95 -12.62 -2.57
C TYR A 251 -4.67 -14.08 -2.30
N TYR A 252 -4.71 -14.44 -1.05
CA TYR A 252 -4.44 -15.81 -0.64
C TYR A 252 -5.73 -16.64 -0.58
N PRO A 253 -5.69 -17.87 -1.03
CA PRO A 253 -4.64 -18.49 -1.83
C PRO A 253 -4.62 -17.92 -3.25
N PHE A 254 -3.45 -17.62 -3.79
CA PHE A 254 -3.27 -16.99 -5.11
C PHE A 254 -4.03 -17.69 -6.25
N MET A 255 -4.01 -19.02 -6.24
CA MET A 255 -4.86 -19.85 -7.09
C MET A 255 -6.09 -20.27 -6.29
N ASN A 256 -7.23 -20.40 -6.97
CA ASN A 256 -8.52 -20.79 -6.37
C ASN A 256 -9.09 -19.82 -5.33
N TYR A 257 -8.70 -18.55 -5.40
CA TYR A 257 -9.32 -17.53 -4.56
C TYR A 257 -10.76 -17.28 -5.02
N ASN A 258 -11.69 -17.28 -4.06
CA ASN A 258 -13.10 -16.95 -4.27
C ASN A 258 -13.43 -15.70 -3.45
N MET A 259 -13.67 -14.59 -4.15
CA MET A 259 -14.04 -13.33 -3.52
C MET A 259 -15.44 -13.45 -2.91
N PRO A 260 -15.63 -13.03 -1.64
CA PRO A 260 -16.96 -13.00 -1.04
C PRO A 260 -17.93 -12.12 -1.82
N GLU A 261 -19.19 -12.59 -2.00
CA GLU A 261 -20.18 -11.90 -2.82
C GLU A 261 -20.47 -10.47 -2.35
N HIS A 262 -20.46 -10.23 -1.03
CA HIS A 262 -20.74 -8.92 -0.45
C HIS A 262 -19.73 -7.84 -0.87
N VAL A 263 -18.51 -8.21 -1.30
CA VAL A 263 -17.48 -7.27 -1.77
C VAL A 263 -17.88 -6.62 -3.10
N TYR A 264 -18.55 -7.35 -3.99
CA TYR A 264 -18.82 -6.88 -5.35
C TYR A 264 -20.28 -6.74 -5.74
N LYS A 265 -21.21 -7.36 -4.99
CA LYS A 265 -22.64 -7.43 -5.36
C LYS A 265 -23.22 -6.05 -5.65
N ASP A 266 -23.04 -5.12 -4.74
CA ASP A 266 -23.57 -3.75 -4.81
C ASP A 266 -22.53 -2.71 -5.23
N ALA A 267 -21.34 -3.17 -5.67
CA ALA A 267 -20.27 -2.29 -6.07
C ALA A 267 -20.62 -1.52 -7.37
N ASN A 268 -20.21 -0.25 -7.43
CA ASN A 268 -20.29 0.53 -8.65
C ASN A 268 -19.34 -0.05 -9.74
N PRO A 269 -19.49 0.34 -11.03
CA PRO A 269 -18.68 -0.21 -12.11
C PRO A 269 -17.16 -0.04 -11.89
N ARG A 270 -16.73 1.11 -11.32
CA ARG A 270 -15.30 1.36 -11.03
C ARG A 270 -14.79 0.40 -9.97
N LEU A 271 -15.51 0.25 -8.86
CA LEU A 271 -15.12 -0.66 -7.80
C LEU A 271 -15.15 -2.12 -8.27
N LYS A 272 -16.15 -2.54 -9.07
CA LYS A 272 -16.18 -3.86 -9.70
C LYS A 272 -14.91 -4.13 -10.50
N ARG A 273 -14.49 -3.19 -11.34
CA ARG A 273 -13.23 -3.30 -12.08
C ARG A 273 -12.03 -3.43 -11.13
N LEU A 274 -11.96 -2.57 -10.10
CA LEU A 274 -10.85 -2.55 -9.14
C LEU A 274 -10.72 -3.85 -8.36
N VAL A 275 -11.81 -4.54 -8.07
CA VAL A 275 -11.78 -5.86 -7.43
C VAL A 275 -11.61 -7.02 -8.42
N GLY A 276 -11.39 -6.75 -9.70
CA GLY A 276 -10.97 -7.75 -10.67
C GLY A 276 -11.99 -8.18 -11.72
N PHE A 277 -13.19 -7.59 -11.76
CA PHE A 277 -14.15 -7.79 -12.86
C PHE A 277 -13.71 -6.96 -14.07
N LEU A 278 -12.70 -7.44 -14.77
CA LEU A 278 -12.08 -6.73 -15.87
C LEU A 278 -12.84 -7.00 -17.17
N ASP A 279 -13.15 -5.93 -17.92
CA ASP A 279 -13.76 -6.05 -19.24
C ASP A 279 -12.83 -6.79 -20.21
N HIS A 280 -13.42 -7.54 -21.14
CA HIS A 280 -12.70 -8.26 -22.20
C HIS A 280 -11.70 -9.34 -21.76
N GLY A 281 -11.80 -9.86 -20.53
CA GLY A 281 -10.96 -10.96 -20.03
C GLY A 281 -9.49 -10.56 -19.85
N ALA A 282 -8.57 -11.51 -19.96
CA ALA A 282 -7.17 -11.32 -19.59
C ALA A 282 -6.34 -10.46 -20.57
N TYR A 283 -6.81 -10.26 -21.78
CA TYR A 283 -5.99 -9.65 -22.85
C TYR A 283 -6.33 -8.20 -23.21
N GLY A 284 -7.27 -7.58 -22.55
CA GLY A 284 -7.60 -6.16 -22.78
C GLY A 284 -8.77 -5.91 -23.68
#